data_f99af5b3ea271e735d23d2368fb5e6d9
#
_entry.id   f99af5b3ea271e735d23d2368fb5e6d9
#
_cell.length_a   1.000
_cell.length_b   1.000
_cell.length_c   1.000
_cell.angle_alpha   90.00
_cell.angle_beta   90.00
_cell.angle_gamma   90.00
#
_symmetry.space_group_name_H-M   'P 1'
#
loop_
_entity.id
_entity.type
_entity.pdbx_description
1 polymer ?
#
loop_
_entity_poly.entity_id
_entity_poly.type
_entity_poly.pdbx_seq_one_letter_code
_entity_poly.pdbx_strand_id
1 'polypeptide(L)'
;MTYSGLSTTLTACALALGISSVSAAELPALPPEIAAKGELKVGVRCDQPPFGFKDQSGGFAGVEVEIARQIAEYAFGSKDKAILTCVTAESRIPQLMGNKVDLLVATLGITPERERVVAFSKPYRWDSSDILVKNDSPAKTIADLDGKTVIALKGSTQARWLGEHASGVQLTNLNSSSEALMAFQQGRADGYAHDTATLVMIGARDKSVRRIGQPYGISEAAIGLRKNEAAWLAYVNAALARMQEQNLYSGWIKAVAPEGTEQFYIDGFTKPTPVANL
;
A
#
# COMPACT_ATOMS: atom_id res chain seq x y z
N MET A 1 75.70 -17.16 -44.24
CA MET A 1 74.42 -17.75 -43.77
C MET A 1 73.91 -16.88 -42.63
N THR A 2 73.03 -16.00 -42.92
CA THR A 2 72.44 -15.00 -42.01
C THR A 2 71.03 -15.37 -41.69
N TYR A 3 70.71 -15.66 -40.43
CA TYR A 3 69.41 -15.92 -39.95
C TYR A 3 68.74 -14.58 -39.48
N SER A 4 67.63 -14.25 -40.13
CA SER A 4 66.79 -13.12 -39.81
C SER A 4 65.72 -13.56 -38.79
N GLY A 5 65.74 -12.97 -37.59
CA GLY A 5 64.70 -13.22 -36.55
C GLY A 5 63.53 -12.30 -36.73
N LEU A 6 62.36 -12.89 -36.90
CA LEU A 6 61.05 -12.19 -36.88
C LEU A 6 60.55 -12.01 -35.41
N SER A 7 60.52 -10.74 -34.97
CA SER A 7 59.89 -10.40 -33.67
C SER A 7 58.40 -10.14 -33.87
N THR A 8 57.57 -11.01 -33.27
CA THR A 8 56.10 -10.86 -33.26
C THR A 8 55.69 -10.08 -32.01
N THR A 9 55.25 -8.85 -32.19
CA THR A 9 54.66 -8.02 -31.12
C THR A 9 53.22 -8.41 -30.90
N LEU A 10 52.89 -9.02 -29.76
CA LEU A 10 51.49 -9.22 -29.31
C LEU A 10 50.98 -7.91 -28.70
N THR A 11 50.02 -7.29 -29.38
CA THR A 11 49.24 -6.15 -28.82
C THR A 11 48.10 -6.70 -27.98
N ALA A 12 48.21 -6.59 -26.67
CA ALA A 12 47.14 -6.92 -25.74
C ALA A 12 46.08 -5.79 -25.73
N CYS A 13 44.93 -6.07 -26.31
CA CYS A 13 43.75 -5.18 -26.23
C CYS A 13 43.09 -5.40 -24.88
N ALA A 14 43.29 -4.49 -23.92
CA ALA A 14 42.57 -4.48 -22.65
C ALA A 14 41.14 -3.92 -22.89
N LEU A 15 40.14 -4.80 -22.90
CA LEU A 15 38.72 -4.39 -22.80
C LEU A 15 38.48 -3.87 -21.38
N ALA A 16 38.41 -2.55 -21.22
CA ALA A 16 37.88 -1.94 -20.01
C ALA A 16 36.33 -2.14 -20.00
N LEU A 17 35.85 -3.13 -19.25
CA LEU A 17 34.45 -3.24 -18.87
C LEU A 17 34.11 -2.06 -17.96
N GLY A 18 33.50 -1.03 -18.55
CA GLY A 18 32.91 0.07 -17.80
C GLY A 18 31.73 -0.46 -16.98
N ILE A 19 31.93 -0.71 -15.69
CA ILE A 19 30.87 -0.93 -14.73
C ILE A 19 30.18 0.43 -14.56
N SER A 20 29.10 0.65 -15.32
CA SER A 20 28.18 1.76 -15.03
C SER A 20 27.51 1.46 -13.69
N SER A 21 28.03 2.03 -12.61
CA SER A 21 27.34 2.09 -11.35
C SER A 21 26.04 2.88 -11.59
N VAL A 22 24.90 2.19 -11.57
CA VAL A 22 23.59 2.85 -11.48
C VAL A 22 23.62 3.59 -10.15
N SER A 23 23.86 4.90 -10.21
CA SER A 23 23.77 5.78 -9.05
C SER A 23 22.30 5.76 -8.62
N ALA A 24 22.01 5.23 -7.43
CA ALA A 24 20.69 5.36 -6.85
C ALA A 24 20.32 6.86 -6.81
N ALA A 25 19.12 7.22 -7.26
CA ALA A 25 18.68 8.60 -7.30
C ALA A 25 18.92 9.27 -5.94
N GLU A 26 19.71 10.34 -5.95
CA GLU A 26 19.99 11.09 -4.72
C GLU A 26 18.71 11.73 -4.21
N LEU A 27 18.43 11.57 -2.91
CA LEU A 27 17.24 12.18 -2.31
C LEU A 27 17.42 13.70 -2.31
N PRO A 28 16.37 14.48 -2.60
CA PRO A 28 16.39 15.92 -2.41
C PRO A 28 16.79 16.29 -0.97
N ALA A 29 17.26 17.52 -0.76
CA ALA A 29 17.51 18.00 0.60
C ALA A 29 16.21 17.90 1.43
N LEU A 30 16.34 17.40 2.68
CA LEU A 30 15.20 17.36 3.60
C LEU A 30 14.74 18.78 3.92
N PRO A 31 13.44 19.09 3.76
CA PRO A 31 12.94 20.43 4.09
C PRO A 31 13.28 20.83 5.53
N PRO A 32 13.74 22.07 5.78
CA PRO A 32 14.19 22.50 7.10
C PRO A 32 13.12 22.32 8.20
N GLU A 33 11.86 22.56 7.87
CA GLU A 33 10.72 22.38 8.77
C GLU A 33 10.47 20.91 9.17
N ILE A 34 10.85 19.97 8.29
CA ILE A 34 10.80 18.52 8.59
C ILE A 34 12.06 18.14 9.38
N ALA A 35 13.24 18.59 8.94
CA ALA A 35 14.51 18.31 9.60
C ALA A 35 14.49 18.76 11.08
N ALA A 36 13.90 19.93 11.37
CA ALA A 36 13.78 20.47 12.73
C ALA A 36 12.93 19.61 13.67
N LYS A 37 12.06 18.72 13.14
CA LYS A 37 11.24 17.83 13.99
C LYS A 37 12.06 16.70 14.62
N GLY A 38 13.13 16.24 13.96
CA GLY A 38 13.97 15.13 14.41
C GLY A 38 13.28 13.75 14.46
N GLU A 39 11.99 13.68 14.14
CA GLU A 39 11.15 12.48 14.08
C GLU A 39 10.02 12.68 13.08
N LEU A 40 9.41 11.59 12.64
CA LEU A 40 8.32 11.59 11.67
C LEU A 40 7.08 10.93 12.27
N LYS A 41 6.00 11.70 12.46
CA LYS A 41 4.71 11.16 12.92
C LYS A 41 3.92 10.64 11.74
N VAL A 42 3.65 9.32 11.71
CA VAL A 42 2.99 8.67 10.58
C VAL A 42 1.72 7.97 11.01
N GLY A 43 0.62 8.31 10.34
CA GLY A 43 -0.63 7.56 10.46
C GLY A 43 -0.58 6.29 9.62
N VAL A 44 -0.74 5.14 10.26
CA VAL A 44 -0.75 3.81 9.62
C VAL A 44 -1.98 3.02 10.02
N ARG A 45 -2.38 2.03 9.23
CA ARG A 45 -3.42 1.08 9.65
C ARG A 45 -2.88 0.16 10.75
N CYS A 46 -3.79 -0.29 11.63
CA CYS A 46 -3.43 -1.20 12.73
C CYS A 46 -4.20 -2.51 12.71
N ASP A 47 -5.07 -2.68 11.71
CA ASP A 47 -6.07 -3.74 11.61
C ASP A 47 -6.23 -4.26 10.17
N GLN A 48 -5.28 -3.95 9.29
CA GLN A 48 -5.36 -4.29 7.86
C GLN A 48 -4.08 -5.01 7.38
N PRO A 49 -3.86 -6.27 7.78
CA PRO A 49 -2.78 -7.07 7.21
C PRO A 49 -2.99 -7.33 5.71
N PRO A 50 -1.94 -7.40 4.90
CA PRO A 50 -0.52 -7.33 5.24
C PRO A 50 0.06 -5.91 5.28
N PHE A 51 -0.76 -4.85 5.13
CA PHE A 51 -0.31 -3.47 4.93
C PHE A 51 0.09 -2.80 6.24
N GLY A 52 -0.83 -2.67 7.19
CA GLY A 52 -0.58 -2.11 8.51
C GLY A 52 -1.42 -2.78 9.58
N PHE A 53 -0.79 -3.40 10.55
CA PHE A 53 -1.48 -4.14 11.62
C PHE A 53 -0.64 -4.19 12.89
N LYS A 54 -1.27 -4.61 14.00
CA LYS A 54 -0.59 -4.97 15.22
C LYS A 54 -0.28 -6.46 15.21
N ASP A 55 0.98 -6.81 15.46
CA ASP A 55 1.41 -8.19 15.62
C ASP A 55 1.01 -8.76 17.01
N GLN A 56 1.38 -10.00 17.27
CA GLN A 56 1.05 -10.68 18.55
C GLN A 56 1.70 -10.03 19.78
N SER A 57 2.80 -9.30 19.59
CA SER A 57 3.48 -8.54 20.66
C SER A 57 2.88 -7.16 20.88
N GLY A 58 1.90 -6.75 20.04
CA GLY A 58 1.34 -5.40 20.01
C GLY A 58 2.19 -4.41 19.23
N GLY A 59 3.28 -4.87 18.58
CA GLY A 59 4.12 -4.07 17.70
C GLY A 59 3.42 -3.71 16.38
N PHE A 60 3.87 -2.63 15.74
CA PHE A 60 3.41 -2.33 14.39
C PHE A 60 4.15 -3.19 13.36
N ALA A 61 3.41 -3.79 12.43
CA ALA A 61 3.93 -4.60 11.35
C ALA A 61 3.18 -4.35 10.04
N GLY A 62 3.77 -4.72 8.92
CA GLY A 62 3.18 -4.63 7.59
C GLY A 62 3.96 -3.76 6.62
N VAL A 63 3.66 -3.91 5.33
CA VAL A 63 4.42 -3.26 4.24
C VAL A 63 4.37 -1.74 4.35
N GLU A 64 3.23 -1.16 4.66
CA GLU A 64 3.07 0.29 4.82
C GLU A 64 3.76 0.82 6.08
N VAL A 65 3.88 0.00 7.11
CA VAL A 65 4.69 0.30 8.30
C VAL A 65 6.18 0.37 7.94
N GLU A 66 6.66 -0.56 7.10
CA GLU A 66 8.04 -0.53 6.64
C GLU A 66 8.33 0.66 5.68
N ILE A 67 7.36 1.06 4.83
CA ILE A 67 7.46 2.30 4.04
C ILE A 67 7.63 3.51 4.98
N ALA A 68 6.82 3.63 6.02
CA ALA A 68 6.90 4.72 6.99
C ALA A 68 8.26 4.76 7.70
N ARG A 69 8.75 3.59 8.15
CA ARG A 69 10.07 3.44 8.79
C ARG A 69 11.21 3.77 7.84
N GLN A 70 11.10 3.36 6.57
CA GLN A 70 12.12 3.64 5.56
C GLN A 70 12.23 5.12 5.21
N ILE A 71 11.08 5.85 5.16
CA ILE A 71 11.09 7.30 5.00
C ILE A 71 11.79 7.97 6.19
N ALA A 72 11.51 7.52 7.42
CA ALA A 72 12.17 8.05 8.61
C ALA A 72 13.68 7.75 8.64
N GLU A 73 14.08 6.56 8.19
CA GLU A 73 15.50 6.19 8.05
C GLU A 73 16.21 7.09 7.04
N TYR A 74 15.60 7.36 5.88
CA TYR A 74 16.16 8.27 4.89
C TYR A 74 16.23 9.72 5.39
N ALA A 75 15.23 10.17 6.14
CA ALA A 75 15.14 11.55 6.63
C ALA A 75 16.01 11.83 7.87
N PHE A 76 16.11 10.86 8.78
CA PHE A 76 16.70 11.05 10.12
C PHE A 76 17.76 10.00 10.51
N GLY A 77 18.12 9.09 9.59
CA GLY A 77 19.16 8.08 9.79
C GLY A 77 18.74 6.89 10.67
N SER A 78 17.47 6.78 11.06
CA SER A 78 16.97 5.65 11.86
C SER A 78 15.48 5.38 11.62
N LYS A 79 15.12 4.10 11.50
CA LYS A 79 13.74 3.61 11.44
C LYS A 79 12.93 3.93 12.70
N ASP A 80 13.60 4.03 13.85
CA ASP A 80 12.98 4.34 15.13
C ASP A 80 12.49 5.79 15.24
N LYS A 81 12.89 6.63 14.28
CA LYS A 81 12.38 8.00 14.13
C LYS A 81 10.97 8.05 13.51
N ALA A 82 10.41 6.93 13.08
CA ALA A 82 9.01 6.82 12.70
C ALA A 82 8.12 6.63 13.93
N ILE A 83 7.42 7.67 14.33
CA ILE A 83 6.42 7.63 15.43
C ILE A 83 5.07 7.25 14.82
N LEU A 84 4.66 6.00 15.01
CA LEU A 84 3.50 5.43 14.35
C LEU A 84 2.22 5.63 15.16
N THR A 85 1.16 6.07 14.50
CA THR A 85 -0.16 6.29 15.09
C THR A 85 -1.21 5.49 14.32
N CYS A 86 -2.07 4.75 15.05
CA CYS A 86 -3.18 4.04 14.45
C CYS A 86 -4.21 5.01 13.87
N VAL A 87 -4.59 4.78 12.62
CA VAL A 87 -5.69 5.50 11.99
C VAL A 87 -6.70 4.55 11.34
N THR A 88 -7.95 4.97 11.28
CA THR A 88 -9.02 4.29 10.53
C THR A 88 -9.20 4.93 9.15
N ALA A 89 -10.01 4.31 8.29
CA ALA A 89 -10.34 4.90 6.99
C ALA A 89 -11.05 6.26 7.12
N GLU A 90 -11.83 6.46 8.17
CA GLU A 90 -12.52 7.73 8.48
C GLU A 90 -11.60 8.75 9.13
N SER A 91 -10.78 8.34 10.12
CA SER A 91 -10.02 9.28 10.97
C SER A 91 -8.70 9.77 10.35
N ARG A 92 -8.15 9.06 9.35
CA ARG A 92 -6.80 9.35 8.82
C ARG A 92 -6.65 10.78 8.28
N ILE A 93 -7.53 11.26 7.39
CA ILE A 93 -7.45 12.62 6.84
C ILE A 93 -7.65 13.69 7.92
N PRO A 94 -8.67 13.62 8.79
CA PRO A 94 -8.79 14.53 9.94
C PRO A 94 -7.53 14.60 10.82
N GLN A 95 -6.86 13.47 11.09
CA GLN A 95 -5.63 13.46 11.89
C GLN A 95 -4.47 14.18 11.19
N LEU A 96 -4.31 14.01 9.86
CA LEU A 96 -3.33 14.73 9.07
C LEU A 96 -3.60 16.24 9.08
N MET A 97 -4.85 16.64 8.81
CA MET A 97 -5.25 18.05 8.77
C MET A 97 -5.16 18.72 10.15
N GLY A 98 -5.37 17.95 11.23
CA GLY A 98 -5.21 18.40 12.61
C GLY A 98 -3.76 18.35 13.12
N ASN A 99 -2.76 18.14 12.27
CA ASN A 99 -1.33 18.05 12.62
C ASN A 99 -1.00 16.97 13.68
N LYS A 100 -1.82 15.94 13.81
CA LYS A 100 -1.53 14.80 14.69
C LYS A 100 -0.51 13.86 14.08
N VAL A 101 -0.45 13.82 12.75
CA VAL A 101 0.53 13.10 11.95
C VAL A 101 1.06 13.99 10.83
N ASP A 102 2.26 13.65 10.32
CA ASP A 102 2.92 14.37 9.24
C ASP A 102 2.68 13.72 7.89
N LEU A 103 2.47 12.41 7.88
CA LEU A 103 2.15 11.59 6.71
C LEU A 103 1.04 10.60 7.01
N LEU A 104 0.34 10.18 5.96
CA LEU A 104 -0.55 9.03 5.98
C LEU A 104 -0.01 7.94 5.05
N VAL A 105 0.44 6.85 5.61
CA VAL A 105 0.80 5.63 4.89
C VAL A 105 -0.19 4.55 5.34
N ALA A 106 -1.42 4.61 4.81
CA ALA A 106 -2.58 3.98 5.44
C ALA A 106 -3.63 3.54 4.42
N THR A 107 -3.23 2.81 3.37
CA THR A 107 -4.12 2.32 2.29
C THR A 107 -4.99 3.43 1.70
N LEU A 108 -4.44 4.64 1.58
CA LEU A 108 -5.18 5.82 1.18
C LEU A 108 -5.28 5.89 -0.36
N GLY A 109 -6.40 5.42 -0.91
CA GLY A 109 -6.71 5.53 -2.33
C GLY A 109 -6.89 6.99 -2.77
N ILE A 110 -6.36 7.32 -3.94
CA ILE A 110 -6.54 8.64 -4.58
C ILE A 110 -8.00 8.75 -5.04
N THR A 111 -8.66 9.85 -4.71
CA THR A 111 -9.98 10.21 -5.23
C THR A 111 -10.10 11.72 -5.38
N PRO A 112 -10.94 12.22 -6.34
CA PRO A 112 -11.12 13.65 -6.54
C PRO A 112 -11.54 14.41 -5.27
N GLU A 113 -12.36 13.80 -4.41
CA GLU A 113 -12.80 14.42 -3.15
C GLU A 113 -11.64 14.58 -2.18
N ARG A 114 -10.77 13.55 -2.08
CA ARG A 114 -9.60 13.59 -1.19
C ARG A 114 -8.54 14.56 -1.70
N GLU A 115 -8.33 14.63 -3.02
CA GLU A 115 -7.41 15.59 -3.67
C GLU A 115 -7.81 17.05 -3.42
N ARG A 116 -9.07 17.36 -3.13
CA ARG A 116 -9.48 18.71 -2.72
C ARG A 116 -8.93 19.11 -1.37
N VAL A 117 -8.63 18.13 -0.50
CA VAL A 117 -8.27 18.35 0.90
C VAL A 117 -6.80 18.08 1.17
N VAL A 118 -6.23 17.03 0.60
CA VAL A 118 -4.84 16.58 0.82
C VAL A 118 -4.06 16.52 -0.49
N ALA A 119 -2.73 16.55 -0.40
CA ALA A 119 -1.84 16.19 -1.49
C ALA A 119 -1.53 14.71 -1.43
N PHE A 120 -1.23 14.12 -2.57
CA PHE A 120 -0.84 12.73 -2.70
C PHE A 120 0.56 12.61 -3.29
N SER A 121 1.34 11.64 -2.80
CA SER A 121 2.55 11.19 -3.48
C SER A 121 2.20 10.52 -4.81
N LYS A 122 3.23 10.17 -5.59
CA LYS A 122 3.05 9.14 -6.62
C LYS A 122 2.50 7.87 -5.98
N PRO A 123 1.63 7.12 -6.68
CA PRO A 123 1.13 5.85 -6.18
C PRO A 123 2.28 4.87 -5.90
N TYR A 124 2.19 4.15 -4.79
CA TYR A 124 3.13 3.07 -4.49
C TYR A 124 2.49 1.68 -4.64
N ARG A 125 1.15 1.63 -4.72
CA ARG A 125 0.39 0.38 -4.87
C ARG A 125 -0.92 0.64 -5.57
N TRP A 126 -1.36 -0.33 -6.36
CA TRP A 126 -2.73 -0.39 -6.85
C TRP A 126 -3.49 -1.57 -6.25
N ASP A 127 -4.81 -1.50 -6.24
CA ASP A 127 -5.71 -2.55 -5.78
C ASP A 127 -7.07 -2.40 -6.47
N SER A 128 -7.93 -3.39 -6.28
CA SER A 128 -9.36 -3.32 -6.60
C SER A 128 -10.17 -3.60 -5.34
N SER A 129 -11.46 -3.41 -5.41
CA SER A 129 -12.41 -3.81 -4.37
C SER A 129 -13.11 -5.10 -4.78
N ASP A 130 -13.52 -5.90 -3.79
CA ASP A 130 -14.36 -7.09 -4.00
C ASP A 130 -15.23 -7.30 -2.74
N ILE A 131 -16.06 -8.31 -2.72
CA ILE A 131 -16.91 -8.68 -1.59
C ILE A 131 -16.62 -10.11 -1.16
N LEU A 132 -16.36 -10.30 0.13
CA LEU A 132 -16.24 -11.59 0.76
C LEU A 132 -17.62 -12.09 1.15
N VAL A 133 -17.92 -13.35 0.87
CA VAL A 133 -19.12 -14.07 1.27
C VAL A 133 -18.77 -15.43 1.87
N LYS A 134 -19.71 -16.06 2.57
CA LYS A 134 -19.54 -17.46 3.00
C LYS A 134 -19.51 -18.40 1.81
N ASN A 135 -18.81 -19.53 1.90
CA ASN A 135 -18.71 -20.50 0.80
C ASN A 135 -20.05 -21.06 0.35
N ASP A 136 -20.98 -21.21 1.26
CA ASP A 136 -22.36 -21.69 1.01
C ASP A 136 -23.32 -20.60 0.50
N SER A 137 -22.88 -19.34 0.43
CA SER A 137 -23.66 -18.26 -0.15
C SER A 137 -23.93 -18.54 -1.63
N PRO A 138 -25.17 -18.37 -2.12
CA PRO A 138 -25.49 -18.50 -3.54
C PRO A 138 -24.97 -17.33 -4.39
N ALA A 139 -24.60 -16.21 -3.77
CA ALA A 139 -24.20 -14.98 -4.45
C ALA A 139 -22.94 -15.18 -5.31
N LYS A 140 -23.01 -14.88 -6.60
CA LYS A 140 -21.92 -14.92 -7.59
C LYS A 140 -21.59 -13.55 -8.16
N THR A 141 -22.50 -12.60 -8.00
CA THR A 141 -22.39 -11.22 -8.46
C THR A 141 -22.78 -10.25 -7.35
N ILE A 142 -22.46 -8.98 -7.50
CA ILE A 142 -22.87 -7.94 -6.56
C ILE A 142 -24.41 -7.80 -6.57
N ALA A 143 -25.05 -7.97 -7.73
CA ALA A 143 -26.50 -7.92 -7.85
C ALA A 143 -27.22 -9.04 -7.06
N ASP A 144 -26.59 -10.20 -6.85
CA ASP A 144 -27.16 -11.27 -6.02
C ASP A 144 -27.23 -10.92 -4.52
N LEU A 145 -26.63 -9.78 -4.13
CA LEU A 145 -26.68 -9.23 -2.78
C LEU A 145 -27.80 -8.20 -2.58
N ASP A 146 -28.68 -7.99 -3.56
CA ASP A 146 -29.85 -7.14 -3.39
C ASP A 146 -30.73 -7.65 -2.25
N GLY A 147 -31.14 -6.74 -1.36
CA GLY A 147 -31.86 -7.06 -0.11
C GLY A 147 -30.99 -7.69 0.99
N LYS A 148 -29.72 -7.92 0.75
CA LYS A 148 -28.75 -8.51 1.69
C LYS A 148 -27.94 -7.43 2.40
N THR A 149 -27.46 -7.76 3.60
CA THR A 149 -26.58 -6.86 4.36
C THR A 149 -25.13 -7.03 3.93
N VAL A 150 -24.51 -5.93 3.51
CA VAL A 150 -23.07 -5.88 3.23
C VAL A 150 -22.39 -4.88 4.18
N ILE A 151 -21.34 -5.33 4.84
CA ILE A 151 -20.49 -4.47 5.69
C ILE A 151 -19.43 -3.83 4.82
N ALA A 152 -19.15 -2.54 5.07
CA ALA A 152 -18.00 -1.81 4.58
C ALA A 152 -17.41 -0.93 5.69
N LEU A 153 -16.26 -0.32 5.45
CA LEU A 153 -15.66 0.61 6.41
C LEU A 153 -16.14 2.03 6.16
N LYS A 154 -16.54 2.72 7.22
CA LYS A 154 -16.85 4.13 7.18
C LYS A 154 -15.67 4.95 6.62
N GLY A 155 -15.94 5.84 5.65
CA GLY A 155 -14.92 6.61 4.97
C GLY A 155 -14.07 5.85 3.93
N SER A 156 -14.44 4.60 3.60
CA SER A 156 -13.80 3.82 2.54
C SER A 156 -14.36 4.12 1.16
N THR A 157 -13.59 3.80 0.12
CA THR A 157 -14.05 3.86 -1.28
C THR A 157 -15.10 2.79 -1.57
N GLN A 158 -15.05 1.66 -0.89
CA GLN A 158 -16.04 0.57 -1.00
C GLN A 158 -17.41 1.01 -0.54
N ALA A 159 -17.49 1.65 0.64
CA ALA A 159 -18.77 2.15 1.16
C ALA A 159 -19.40 3.17 0.21
N ARG A 160 -18.59 4.08 -0.35
CA ARG A 160 -19.07 5.06 -1.32
C ARG A 160 -19.56 4.39 -2.60
N TRP A 161 -18.73 3.53 -3.20
CA TRP A 161 -19.08 2.87 -4.46
C TRP A 161 -20.36 2.04 -4.35
N LEU A 162 -20.50 1.26 -3.28
CA LEU A 162 -21.72 0.49 -3.03
C LEU A 162 -22.95 1.37 -2.87
N GLY A 163 -22.82 2.50 -2.16
CA GLY A 163 -23.90 3.47 -2.03
C GLY A 163 -24.33 4.11 -3.35
N GLU A 164 -23.40 4.27 -4.28
CA GLU A 164 -23.65 4.89 -5.60
C GLU A 164 -24.14 3.88 -6.65
N HIS A 165 -23.70 2.60 -6.60
CA HIS A 165 -23.87 1.65 -7.68
C HIS A 165 -24.62 0.36 -7.30
N ALA A 166 -24.87 0.12 -6.02
CA ALA A 166 -25.55 -1.08 -5.52
C ALA A 166 -26.65 -0.71 -4.52
N SER A 167 -27.60 0.12 -4.93
CA SER A 167 -28.66 0.66 -4.08
C SER A 167 -29.62 -0.40 -3.50
N GLY A 168 -29.66 -1.62 -4.06
CA GLY A 168 -30.41 -2.74 -3.51
C GLY A 168 -29.75 -3.38 -2.29
N VAL A 169 -28.47 -3.12 -2.05
CA VAL A 169 -27.73 -3.66 -0.91
C VAL A 169 -28.02 -2.87 0.37
N GLN A 170 -28.25 -3.57 1.48
CA GLN A 170 -28.35 -2.96 2.81
C GLN A 170 -26.95 -2.72 3.37
N LEU A 171 -26.40 -1.50 3.17
CA LEU A 171 -25.04 -1.17 3.57
C LEU A 171 -24.93 -0.86 5.06
N THR A 172 -24.06 -1.57 5.76
CA THR A 172 -23.68 -1.30 7.15
C THR A 172 -22.23 -0.84 7.22
N ASN A 173 -21.98 0.36 7.76
CA ASN A 173 -20.66 0.95 7.87
C ASN A 173 -20.09 0.81 9.28
N LEU A 174 -18.94 0.13 9.41
CA LEU A 174 -18.22 -0.06 10.67
C LEU A 174 -16.88 0.72 10.67
N ASN A 175 -16.31 0.91 11.87
CA ASN A 175 -15.17 1.83 12.01
C ASN A 175 -13.82 1.16 11.71
N SER A 176 -13.66 -0.14 11.99
CA SER A 176 -12.40 -0.86 11.82
C SER A 176 -12.56 -2.15 11.01
N SER A 177 -11.47 -2.60 10.36
CA SER A 177 -11.46 -3.86 9.63
C SER A 177 -11.66 -5.06 10.56
N SER A 178 -11.12 -4.99 11.78
CA SER A 178 -11.30 -6.05 12.78
C SER A 178 -12.74 -6.19 13.22
N GLU A 179 -13.43 -5.07 13.51
CA GLU A 179 -14.85 -5.05 13.85
C GLU A 179 -15.71 -5.59 12.70
N ALA A 180 -15.43 -5.13 11.48
CA ALA A 180 -16.16 -5.54 10.28
C ALA A 180 -16.02 -7.04 9.99
N LEU A 181 -14.78 -7.56 10.07
CA LEU A 181 -14.53 -8.99 9.88
C LEU A 181 -15.20 -9.83 10.96
N MET A 182 -15.12 -9.41 12.22
CA MET A 182 -15.77 -10.11 13.33
C MET A 182 -17.31 -10.16 13.15
N ALA A 183 -17.93 -9.04 12.79
CA ALA A 183 -19.38 -8.98 12.55
C ALA A 183 -19.79 -9.89 11.38
N PHE A 184 -19.02 -9.90 10.28
CA PHE A 184 -19.24 -10.80 9.16
C PHE A 184 -19.09 -12.28 9.57
N GLN A 185 -18.04 -12.64 10.31
CA GLN A 185 -17.81 -14.01 10.79
C GLN A 185 -18.93 -14.50 11.71
N GLN A 186 -19.48 -13.60 12.52
CA GLN A 186 -20.65 -13.87 13.41
C GLN A 186 -21.98 -13.96 12.64
N GLY A 187 -22.00 -13.81 11.33
CA GLY A 187 -23.22 -13.89 10.51
C GLY A 187 -24.14 -12.65 10.61
N ARG A 188 -23.60 -11.50 11.05
CA ARG A 188 -24.37 -10.26 11.12
C ARG A 188 -24.52 -9.58 9.75
N ALA A 189 -23.83 -10.10 8.72
CA ALA A 189 -23.95 -9.65 7.35
C ALA A 189 -23.72 -10.80 6.39
N ASP A 190 -24.30 -10.68 5.20
CA ASP A 190 -24.17 -11.65 4.10
C ASP A 190 -22.86 -11.43 3.30
N GLY A 191 -22.31 -10.20 3.32
CA GLY A 191 -21.08 -9.84 2.64
C GLY A 191 -20.21 -8.85 3.42
N TYR A 192 -18.90 -8.86 3.10
CA TYR A 192 -17.92 -7.90 3.61
C TYR A 192 -17.12 -7.31 2.45
N ALA A 193 -17.33 -6.04 2.16
CA ALA A 193 -16.66 -5.30 1.09
C ALA A 193 -15.35 -4.68 1.59
N HIS A 194 -14.26 -4.97 0.88
CA HIS A 194 -12.94 -4.43 1.22
C HIS A 194 -12.01 -4.41 -0.01
N ASP A 195 -10.78 -3.91 0.17
CA ASP A 195 -9.70 -4.07 -0.81
C ASP A 195 -9.50 -5.55 -1.12
N THR A 196 -9.40 -5.90 -2.39
CA THR A 196 -9.22 -7.30 -2.84
C THR A 196 -8.03 -7.95 -2.13
N ALA A 197 -6.94 -7.22 -1.95
CA ALA A 197 -5.76 -7.74 -1.26
C ALA A 197 -6.02 -8.10 0.20
N THR A 198 -6.84 -7.32 0.93
CA THR A 198 -7.28 -7.68 2.29
C THR A 198 -8.13 -8.94 2.28
N LEU A 199 -9.05 -9.06 1.32
CA LEU A 199 -9.90 -10.26 1.19
C LEU A 199 -9.11 -11.51 0.81
N VAL A 200 -8.06 -11.39 0.00
CA VAL A 200 -7.11 -12.47 -0.31
C VAL A 200 -6.42 -12.96 0.96
N MET A 201 -5.97 -12.03 1.82
CA MET A 201 -5.37 -12.37 3.13
C MET A 201 -6.36 -13.15 4.02
N ILE A 202 -7.61 -12.71 4.09
CA ILE A 202 -8.65 -13.37 4.88
C ILE A 202 -8.94 -14.77 4.34
N GLY A 203 -9.18 -14.93 3.03
CA GLY A 203 -9.46 -16.22 2.40
C GLY A 203 -8.28 -17.22 2.43
N ALA A 204 -7.03 -16.71 2.54
CA ALA A 204 -5.87 -17.58 2.75
C ALA A 204 -5.91 -18.26 4.13
N ARG A 205 -6.43 -17.56 5.16
CA ARG A 205 -6.50 -18.00 6.55
C ARG A 205 -7.82 -18.69 6.93
N ASP A 206 -8.92 -18.27 6.30
CA ASP A 206 -10.27 -18.79 6.57
C ASP A 206 -10.84 -19.41 5.29
N LYS A 207 -10.90 -20.74 5.26
CA LYS A 207 -11.42 -21.51 4.11
C LYS A 207 -12.94 -21.62 4.09
N SER A 208 -13.65 -21.06 5.07
CA SER A 208 -15.13 -21.02 5.10
C SER A 208 -15.70 -19.86 4.26
N VAL A 209 -14.83 -19.01 3.72
CA VAL A 209 -15.22 -17.81 2.96
C VAL A 209 -14.58 -17.79 1.58
N ARG A 210 -15.21 -17.07 0.66
CA ARG A 210 -14.69 -16.80 -0.69
C ARG A 210 -15.01 -15.37 -1.10
N ARG A 211 -14.24 -14.85 -2.02
CA ARG A 211 -14.63 -13.64 -2.73
C ARG A 211 -15.73 -13.95 -3.74
N ILE A 212 -16.60 -12.96 -4.01
CA ILE A 212 -17.55 -13.07 -5.14
C ILE A 212 -16.77 -13.25 -6.45
N GLY A 213 -15.62 -12.56 -6.59
CA GLY A 213 -14.79 -12.64 -7.80
C GLY A 213 -15.27 -11.69 -8.90
N GLN A 214 -16.00 -10.65 -8.52
CA GLN A 214 -16.37 -9.54 -9.39
C GLN A 214 -15.69 -8.26 -8.89
N PRO A 215 -14.39 -8.06 -9.18
CA PRO A 215 -13.67 -6.87 -8.73
C PRO A 215 -14.30 -5.59 -9.29
N TYR A 216 -14.31 -4.55 -8.47
CA TYR A 216 -14.80 -3.23 -8.84
C TYR A 216 -13.88 -2.14 -8.29
N GLY A 217 -13.95 -0.95 -8.87
CA GLY A 217 -13.28 0.23 -8.34
C GLY A 217 -11.77 0.05 -8.19
N ILE A 218 -11.03 -0.05 -9.32
CA ILE A 218 -9.57 0.00 -9.27
C ILE A 218 -9.13 1.31 -8.65
N SER A 219 -8.21 1.24 -7.69
CA SER A 219 -7.69 2.38 -6.96
C SER A 219 -6.18 2.31 -6.82
N GLU A 220 -5.55 3.48 -6.78
CA GLU A 220 -4.13 3.65 -6.50
C GLU A 220 -3.96 4.18 -5.09
N ALA A 221 -3.20 3.47 -4.26
CA ALA A 221 -2.85 3.94 -2.93
C ALA A 221 -1.59 4.81 -2.99
N ALA A 222 -1.65 5.96 -2.32
CA ALA A 222 -0.56 6.91 -2.23
C ALA A 222 -0.41 7.45 -0.81
N ILE A 223 0.74 8.06 -0.52
CA ILE A 223 0.99 8.72 0.75
C ILE A 223 0.24 10.04 0.76
N GLY A 224 -0.55 10.27 1.82
CA GLY A 224 -1.25 11.54 2.02
C GLY A 224 -0.38 12.56 2.77
N LEU A 225 -0.35 13.80 2.27
CA LEU A 225 0.35 14.94 2.84
C LEU A 225 -0.56 16.16 2.87
N ARG A 226 -0.18 17.20 3.63
CA ARG A 226 -0.86 18.51 3.54
C ARG A 226 -0.50 19.21 2.22
N LYS A 227 -1.44 19.97 1.65
CA LYS A 227 -1.29 20.55 0.30
C LYS A 227 -0.12 21.53 0.14
N ASN A 228 0.24 22.25 1.18
CA ASN A 228 1.24 23.33 1.10
C ASN A 228 2.68 22.86 1.38
N GLU A 229 2.95 21.55 1.29
CA GLU A 229 4.23 20.93 1.63
C GLU A 229 4.93 20.39 0.37
N ALA A 230 5.08 21.21 -0.69
CA ALA A 230 5.58 20.76 -1.99
C ALA A 230 7.01 20.17 -1.94
N ALA A 231 7.92 20.75 -1.15
CA ALA A 231 9.28 20.24 -0.99
C ALA A 231 9.28 18.88 -0.26
N TRP A 232 8.42 18.74 0.75
CA TRP A 232 8.24 17.47 1.45
C TRP A 232 7.61 16.40 0.55
N LEU A 233 6.64 16.75 -0.27
CA LEU A 233 6.07 15.87 -1.29
C LEU A 233 7.13 15.39 -2.31
N ALA A 234 8.01 16.29 -2.76
CA ALA A 234 9.11 15.92 -3.65
C ALA A 234 10.07 14.93 -2.99
N TYR A 235 10.43 15.14 -1.71
CA TYR A 235 11.25 14.22 -0.93
C TYR A 235 10.60 12.83 -0.80
N VAL A 236 9.32 12.78 -0.41
CA VAL A 236 8.55 11.53 -0.28
C VAL A 236 8.48 10.76 -1.60
N ASN A 237 8.27 11.45 -2.72
CA ASN A 237 8.28 10.83 -4.04
C ASN A 237 9.64 10.25 -4.42
N ALA A 238 10.74 10.94 -4.11
CA ALA A 238 12.09 10.44 -4.33
C ALA A 238 12.38 9.23 -3.42
N ALA A 239 11.92 9.26 -2.16
CA ALA A 239 12.04 8.14 -1.24
C ALA A 239 11.31 6.88 -1.75
N LEU A 240 10.08 7.02 -2.26
CA LEU A 240 9.35 5.91 -2.86
C LEU A 240 10.06 5.34 -4.10
N ALA A 241 10.58 6.21 -4.98
CA ALA A 241 11.33 5.79 -6.16
C ALA A 241 12.58 4.99 -5.75
N ARG A 242 13.33 5.48 -4.73
CA ARG A 242 14.50 4.78 -4.19
C ARG A 242 14.18 3.42 -3.58
N MET A 243 13.05 3.29 -2.86
CA MET A 243 12.58 2.00 -2.35
C MET A 243 12.28 1.02 -3.49
N GLN A 244 11.69 1.49 -4.57
CA GLN A 244 11.41 0.70 -5.77
C GLN A 244 12.71 0.24 -6.45
N GLU A 245 13.66 1.14 -6.66
CA GLU A 245 14.98 0.82 -7.23
C GLU A 245 15.74 -0.21 -6.40
N GLN A 246 15.65 -0.11 -5.08
CA GLN A 246 16.25 -1.05 -4.13
C GLN A 246 15.45 -2.35 -3.96
N ASN A 247 14.30 -2.49 -4.64
CA ASN A 247 13.40 -3.65 -4.54
C ASN A 247 12.99 -4.02 -3.09
N LEU A 248 12.80 -3.01 -2.23
CA LEU A 248 12.50 -3.27 -0.81
C LEU A 248 11.13 -3.91 -0.60
N TYR A 249 10.15 -3.58 -1.43
CA TYR A 249 8.77 -4.09 -1.31
C TYR A 249 8.70 -5.61 -1.32
N SER A 250 9.47 -6.27 -2.21
CA SER A 250 9.46 -7.73 -2.31
C SER A 250 9.88 -8.43 -1.02
N GLY A 251 10.90 -7.88 -0.32
CA GLY A 251 11.35 -8.41 0.97
C GLY A 251 10.31 -8.22 2.07
N TRP A 252 9.72 -7.03 2.16
CA TRP A 252 8.70 -6.73 3.16
C TRP A 252 7.42 -7.53 2.97
N ILE A 253 7.00 -7.73 1.70
CA ILE A 253 5.82 -8.54 1.37
C ILE A 253 6.04 -10.00 1.77
N LYS A 254 7.18 -10.60 1.42
CA LYS A 254 7.49 -11.99 1.77
C LYS A 254 7.50 -12.25 3.27
N ALA A 255 7.78 -11.22 4.08
CA ALA A 255 7.78 -11.33 5.53
C ALA A 255 6.38 -11.40 6.15
N VAL A 256 5.32 -10.94 5.45
CA VAL A 256 3.97 -10.79 6.03
C VAL A 256 2.85 -11.41 5.20
N ALA A 257 3.07 -11.69 3.92
CA ALA A 257 2.07 -12.30 3.05
C ALA A 257 1.88 -13.78 3.41
N PRO A 258 0.65 -14.31 3.29
CA PRO A 258 0.43 -15.76 3.41
C PRO A 258 1.16 -16.52 2.31
N GLU A 259 1.64 -17.72 2.64
CA GLU A 259 2.31 -18.61 1.70
C GLU A 259 1.48 -18.80 0.42
N GLY A 260 2.14 -18.66 -0.74
CA GLY A 260 1.53 -18.79 -2.06
C GLY A 260 0.77 -17.56 -2.56
N THR A 261 0.72 -16.47 -1.78
CA THR A 261 0.08 -15.20 -2.19
C THR A 261 1.07 -14.08 -2.46
N GLU A 262 2.36 -14.28 -2.22
CA GLU A 262 3.40 -13.25 -2.24
C GLU A 262 3.45 -12.53 -3.58
N GLN A 263 3.37 -13.28 -4.69
CA GLN A 263 3.45 -12.69 -6.03
C GLN A 263 2.28 -11.76 -6.32
N PHE A 264 1.07 -12.10 -5.86
CA PHE A 264 -0.10 -11.23 -5.97
C PHE A 264 0.14 -9.86 -5.31
N TYR A 265 0.70 -9.85 -4.09
CA TYR A 265 1.02 -8.60 -3.41
C TYR A 265 2.19 -7.86 -4.06
N ILE A 266 3.26 -8.58 -4.45
CA ILE A 266 4.40 -7.98 -5.16
C ILE A 266 3.93 -7.26 -6.41
N ASP A 267 3.05 -7.87 -7.19
CA ASP A 267 2.50 -7.28 -8.41
C ASP A 267 1.77 -5.96 -8.13
N GLY A 268 1.00 -5.87 -7.06
CA GLY A 268 0.31 -4.64 -6.67
C GLY A 268 1.26 -3.47 -6.35
N PHE A 269 2.50 -3.73 -5.92
CA PHE A 269 3.50 -2.69 -5.60
C PHE A 269 4.48 -2.42 -6.74
N THR A 270 4.69 -3.36 -7.67
CA THR A 270 5.80 -3.29 -8.62
C THR A 270 5.37 -3.18 -10.07
N LYS A 271 4.14 -3.57 -10.40
CA LYS A 271 3.59 -3.47 -11.75
C LYS A 271 2.76 -2.20 -11.93
N PRO A 272 2.69 -1.66 -13.15
CA PRO A 272 1.79 -0.56 -13.45
C PRO A 272 0.34 -0.91 -13.10
N THR A 273 -0.43 0.09 -12.68
CA THR A 273 -1.88 -0.05 -12.48
C THR A 273 -2.53 -0.63 -13.75
N PRO A 274 -3.33 -1.70 -13.64
CA PRO A 274 -4.08 -2.20 -14.78
C PRO A 274 -4.98 -1.10 -15.32
N VAL A 275 -4.94 -0.90 -16.64
CA VAL A 275 -5.92 -0.02 -17.30
C VAL A 275 -7.26 -0.71 -17.12
N ALA A 276 -8.13 -0.10 -16.33
CA ALA A 276 -9.50 -0.59 -16.22
C ALA A 276 -10.15 -0.48 -17.60
N ASN A 277 -10.61 -1.59 -18.14
CA ASN A 277 -11.70 -1.54 -19.09
C ASN A 277 -12.92 -1.10 -18.27
N LEU A 278 -13.07 0.21 -18.16
CA LEU A 278 -14.18 0.90 -17.52
C LEU A 278 -15.43 0.73 -18.38
#